data_7ae6362eb9d9d4c32cd54634c14bfcbb
#
_entry.id   7ae6362eb9d9d4c32cd54634c14bfcbb
#
_cell.length_a   1.000
_cell.length_b   1.000
_cell.length_c   1.000
_cell.angle_alpha   90.00
_cell.angle_beta   90.00
_cell.angle_gamma   90.00
#
_symmetry.space_group_name_H-M   'P 1'
#
loop_
_entity.id
_entity.type
_entity.pdbx_description
1 polymer ?
#
loop_
_entity_poly.entity_id
_entity_poly.type
_entity_poly.pdbx_seq_one_letter_code
_entity_poly.pdbx_strand_id
1 'polypeptide(L)'
;LPQWDPSQEEPDTYNLPDMQLTVSKFISDIMATIKSQEDAKSYDFLTGLPMRNLGERLTAEFMQTHDGCLVFLDMDNLKKINDIYGHKAGDRALKCLGKLLQKRADQGISCRLGGDEFLMFLSDTDPDSLSLQMDDLFQKFHNITTDDPELRFATLSAGLCLCSTDDSFEDCYSKADKALYYVKQNGKNQFFFYQQIDRSTLAASGSGKDLKLVAESLQKSGILSLIHI
;
A
#
# COMPACT_ATOMS: atom_id res chain seq x y z
N LEU A 1 -65.00 -1.84 41.28
CA LEU A 1 -63.78 -2.47 40.78
C LEU A 1 -64.15 -3.46 39.68
N PRO A 2 -63.64 -3.36 38.46
CA PRO A 2 -63.92 -4.34 37.42
C PRO A 2 -63.29 -5.67 37.84
N GLN A 3 -64.08 -6.76 37.80
CA GLN A 3 -63.60 -8.11 38.00
C GLN A 3 -62.72 -8.51 36.85
N TRP A 4 -61.51 -8.96 37.15
CA TRP A 4 -60.56 -9.53 36.16
C TRP A 4 -61.18 -10.85 35.64
N ASP A 5 -61.29 -10.93 34.32
CA ASP A 5 -61.77 -12.11 33.59
C ASP A 5 -60.55 -12.91 33.06
N PRO A 6 -60.30 -14.10 33.58
CA PRO A 6 -59.17 -14.94 33.18
C PRO A 6 -59.33 -15.59 31.80
N SER A 7 -60.44 -15.32 31.08
CA SER A 7 -60.67 -15.81 29.71
C SER A 7 -60.25 -14.82 28.62
N GLN A 8 -59.77 -13.61 28.95
CA GLN A 8 -59.19 -12.69 27.99
C GLN A 8 -57.76 -13.06 27.77
N GLU A 9 -57.53 -13.52 26.59
CA GLU A 9 -56.33 -13.85 25.82
C GLU A 9 -54.99 -13.69 26.53
N GLU A 10 -54.26 -14.82 26.66
CA GLU A 10 -52.84 -14.80 26.96
C GLU A 10 -52.16 -13.83 25.93
N PRO A 11 -51.28 -12.93 26.41
CA PRO A 11 -50.54 -12.10 25.49
C PRO A 11 -49.77 -13.00 24.53
N ASP A 12 -49.85 -12.69 23.24
CA ASP A 12 -49.13 -13.37 22.18
C ASP A 12 -47.80 -13.90 22.69
N THR A 13 -47.65 -15.21 22.67
CA THR A 13 -46.33 -15.84 22.94
C THR A 13 -45.35 -15.24 21.94
N TYR A 14 -44.53 -14.27 22.39
CA TYR A 14 -43.44 -13.73 21.63
C TYR A 14 -42.63 -14.91 21.08
N ASN A 15 -42.60 -15.02 19.74
CA ASN A 15 -41.89 -16.10 19.09
C ASN A 15 -40.39 -15.90 19.35
N LEU A 16 -39.85 -16.60 20.35
CA LEU A 16 -38.45 -16.49 20.75
C LEU A 16 -37.45 -16.54 19.58
N PRO A 17 -37.64 -17.40 18.54
CA PRO A 17 -36.76 -17.39 17.34
C PRO A 17 -36.76 -16.07 16.57
N ASP A 18 -37.93 -15.42 16.42
CA ASP A 18 -38.02 -14.13 15.69
C ASP A 18 -37.37 -12.98 16.49
N MET A 19 -37.48 -12.99 17.81
CA MET A 19 -36.77 -12.03 18.66
C MET A 19 -35.25 -12.23 18.61
N GLN A 20 -34.79 -13.49 18.68
CA GLN A 20 -33.35 -13.78 18.58
C GLN A 20 -32.78 -13.37 17.20
N LEU A 21 -33.52 -13.61 16.13
CA LEU A 21 -33.11 -13.18 14.76
C LEU A 21 -33.06 -11.64 14.65
N THR A 22 -34.04 -10.95 15.23
CA THR A 22 -34.12 -9.48 15.24
C THR A 22 -32.99 -8.87 16.06
N VAL A 23 -32.67 -9.41 17.24
CA VAL A 23 -31.54 -8.96 18.07
C VAL A 23 -30.20 -9.22 17.36
N SER A 24 -30.03 -10.40 16.80
CA SER A 24 -28.81 -10.74 16.04
C SER A 24 -28.59 -9.82 14.87
N LYS A 25 -29.63 -9.49 14.09
CA LYS A 25 -29.57 -8.54 12.98
C LYS A 25 -29.23 -7.13 13.48
N PHE A 26 -29.88 -6.67 14.56
CA PHE A 26 -29.61 -5.36 15.15
C PHE A 26 -28.16 -5.23 15.64
N ILE A 27 -27.61 -6.26 16.30
CA ILE A 27 -26.20 -6.30 16.72
C ILE A 27 -25.28 -6.28 15.50
N SER A 28 -25.60 -7.04 14.44
CA SER A 28 -24.83 -7.04 13.18
C SER A 28 -24.80 -5.66 12.52
N ASP A 29 -25.96 -4.98 12.46
CA ASP A 29 -26.08 -3.64 11.88
C ASP A 29 -25.33 -2.57 12.71
N ILE A 30 -25.37 -2.67 14.05
CA ILE A 30 -24.57 -1.81 14.94
C ILE A 30 -23.07 -2.07 14.71
N MET A 31 -22.64 -3.34 14.69
CA MET A 31 -21.23 -3.68 14.47
C MET A 31 -20.73 -3.20 13.10
N ALA A 32 -21.56 -3.34 12.06
CA ALA A 32 -21.24 -2.81 10.72
C ALA A 32 -21.12 -1.28 10.73
N THR A 33 -22.00 -0.59 11.47
CA THR A 33 -21.96 0.86 11.63
C THR A 33 -20.72 1.33 12.40
N ILE A 34 -20.35 0.65 13.49
CA ILE A 34 -19.15 0.96 14.27
C ILE A 34 -17.92 0.74 13.41
N LYS A 35 -17.82 -0.40 12.72
CA LYS A 35 -16.72 -0.69 11.79
C LYS A 35 -16.60 0.36 10.70
N SER A 36 -17.71 0.77 10.09
CA SER A 36 -17.74 1.84 9.09
C SER A 36 -17.26 3.19 9.63
N GLN A 37 -17.60 3.54 10.89
CA GLN A 37 -17.14 4.77 11.53
C GLN A 37 -15.66 4.71 11.92
N GLU A 38 -15.17 3.55 12.35
CA GLU A 38 -13.74 3.33 12.62
C GLU A 38 -12.94 3.38 11.33
N ASP A 39 -13.41 2.75 10.25
CA ASP A 39 -12.79 2.80 8.94
C ASP A 39 -12.75 4.24 8.39
N ALA A 40 -13.79 5.05 8.60
CA ALA A 40 -13.80 6.46 8.19
C ALA A 40 -12.72 7.31 8.88
N LYS A 41 -12.34 6.97 10.11
CA LYS A 41 -11.22 7.60 10.85
C LYS A 41 -9.85 7.03 10.48
N SER A 42 -9.80 5.97 9.69
CA SER A 42 -8.58 5.25 9.33
C SER A 42 -8.00 5.70 7.99
N TYR A 43 -8.43 6.86 7.49
CA TYR A 43 -7.89 7.49 6.29
C TYR A 43 -7.00 8.69 6.64
N ASP A 44 -5.87 8.80 5.96
CA ASP A 44 -4.96 9.93 6.09
C ASP A 44 -5.59 11.20 5.48
N PHE A 45 -5.79 12.23 6.30
CA PHE A 45 -6.47 13.47 5.88
C PHE A 45 -5.69 14.24 4.81
N LEU A 46 -4.37 14.05 4.73
CA LEU A 46 -3.51 14.75 3.80
C LEU A 46 -3.58 14.14 2.40
N THR A 47 -3.49 12.82 2.33
CA THR A 47 -3.42 12.07 1.07
C THR A 47 -4.74 11.42 0.66
N GLY A 48 -5.70 11.30 1.60
CA GLY A 48 -6.97 10.61 1.39
C GLY A 48 -6.86 9.08 1.23
N LEU A 49 -5.68 8.52 1.46
CA LEU A 49 -5.44 7.08 1.41
C LEU A 49 -5.73 6.41 2.76
N PRO A 50 -6.05 5.11 2.80
CA PRO A 50 -6.04 4.33 4.03
C PRO A 50 -4.73 4.54 4.80
N MET A 51 -4.83 4.67 6.12
CA MET A 51 -3.66 4.67 7.02
C MET A 51 -3.14 3.24 7.22
N ARG A 52 -1.95 3.10 7.81
CA ARG A 52 -1.24 1.83 8.04
C ARG A 52 -2.15 0.67 8.44
N ASN A 53 -2.85 0.78 9.56
CA ASN A 53 -3.63 -0.33 10.12
C ASN A 53 -4.75 -0.82 9.17
N LEU A 54 -5.46 0.12 8.55
CA LEU A 54 -6.50 -0.23 7.58
C LEU A 54 -5.88 -0.76 6.28
N GLY A 55 -4.83 -0.10 5.79
CA GLY A 55 -4.17 -0.46 4.54
C GLY A 55 -3.52 -1.84 4.59
N GLU A 56 -2.75 -2.16 5.64
CA GLU A 56 -2.13 -3.47 5.82
C GLU A 56 -3.19 -4.58 5.93
N ARG A 57 -4.28 -4.34 6.69
CA ARG A 57 -5.39 -5.29 6.79
C ARG A 57 -6.07 -5.55 5.44
N LEU A 58 -6.44 -4.48 4.71
CA LEU A 58 -7.06 -4.62 3.39
C LEU A 58 -6.14 -5.35 2.40
N THR A 59 -4.85 -5.04 2.43
CA THR A 59 -3.85 -5.69 1.57
C THR A 59 -3.73 -7.18 1.92
N ALA A 60 -3.62 -7.52 3.21
CA ALA A 60 -3.52 -8.90 3.65
C ALA A 60 -4.78 -9.72 3.31
N GLU A 61 -5.98 -9.14 3.47
CA GLU A 61 -7.25 -9.76 3.06
C GLU A 61 -7.30 -9.99 1.54
N PHE A 62 -6.84 -9.01 0.75
CA PHE A 62 -6.87 -9.08 -0.70
C PHE A 62 -5.89 -10.11 -1.27
N MET A 63 -4.69 -10.23 -0.70
CA MET A 63 -3.66 -11.21 -1.06
C MET A 63 -4.13 -12.67 -0.87
N GLN A 64 -5.08 -12.94 0.01
CA GLN A 64 -5.62 -14.30 0.20
C GLN A 64 -6.36 -14.84 -1.04
N THR A 65 -6.78 -13.96 -1.94
CA THR A 65 -7.62 -14.30 -3.10
C THR A 65 -7.05 -13.83 -4.43
N HIS A 66 -5.96 -13.07 -4.42
CA HIS A 66 -5.36 -12.50 -5.63
C HIS A 66 -3.83 -12.60 -5.57
N ASP A 67 -3.26 -13.20 -6.59
CA ASP A 67 -1.85 -13.05 -6.89
C ASP A 67 -1.56 -11.61 -7.32
N GLY A 68 -0.33 -11.14 -7.11
CA GLY A 68 0.01 -9.76 -7.47
C GLY A 68 1.41 -9.34 -7.08
N CYS A 69 1.59 -8.06 -6.91
CA CYS A 69 2.85 -7.46 -6.52
C CYS A 69 2.67 -6.50 -5.35
N LEU A 70 3.36 -6.75 -4.25
CA LEU A 70 3.46 -5.82 -3.13
C LEU A 70 4.58 -4.83 -3.40
N VAL A 71 4.27 -3.54 -3.31
CA VAL A 71 5.18 -2.43 -3.56
C VAL A 71 5.33 -1.60 -2.30
N PHE A 72 6.53 -1.56 -1.74
CA PHE A 72 6.88 -0.63 -0.69
C PHE A 72 7.47 0.63 -1.36
N LEU A 73 6.82 1.77 -1.21
CA LEU A 73 7.15 3.02 -1.87
C LEU A 73 7.52 4.08 -0.84
N ASP A 74 8.56 4.86 -1.11
CA ASP A 74 9.03 5.93 -0.24
C ASP A 74 9.33 7.18 -1.06
N MET A 75 8.89 8.34 -0.53
CA MET A 75 9.20 9.63 -1.13
C MET A 75 10.57 10.11 -0.66
N ASP A 76 11.51 10.15 -1.57
CA ASP A 76 12.85 10.66 -1.29
C ASP A 76 12.87 12.16 -1.00
N ASN A 77 13.78 12.54 -0.12
CA ASN A 77 14.12 13.94 0.17
C ASN A 77 13.00 14.78 0.80
N LEU A 78 11.93 14.18 1.31
CA LEU A 78 10.84 14.92 1.97
C LEU A 78 11.36 15.79 3.11
N LYS A 79 12.29 15.29 3.94
CA LYS A 79 12.93 16.07 5.01
C LYS A 79 13.65 17.30 4.44
N LYS A 80 14.42 17.14 3.36
CA LYS A 80 15.13 18.26 2.72
C LYS A 80 14.17 19.33 2.20
N ILE A 81 13.03 18.92 1.63
CA ILE A 81 11.99 19.84 1.18
C ILE A 81 11.41 20.60 2.37
N ASN A 82 11.08 19.90 3.46
CA ASN A 82 10.57 20.52 4.68
C ASN A 82 11.56 21.52 5.30
N ASP A 83 12.83 21.15 5.34
CA ASP A 83 13.89 21.98 5.93
C ASP A 83 14.14 23.26 5.11
N ILE A 84 14.01 23.22 3.78
CA ILE A 84 14.28 24.35 2.88
C ILE A 84 13.03 25.23 2.67
N TYR A 85 11.86 24.59 2.43
CA TYR A 85 10.64 25.27 1.97
C TYR A 85 9.48 25.20 2.96
N GLY A 86 9.70 24.53 4.11
CA GLY A 86 8.71 24.37 5.18
C GLY A 86 7.76 23.20 4.93
N HIS A 87 7.07 22.76 5.99
CA HIS A 87 6.18 21.61 5.99
C HIS A 87 5.04 21.70 4.95
N LYS A 88 4.60 22.92 4.60
CA LYS A 88 3.56 23.10 3.57
C LYS A 88 4.01 22.62 2.19
N ALA A 89 5.30 22.75 1.87
CA ALA A 89 5.84 22.22 0.61
C ALA A 89 5.87 20.69 0.63
N GLY A 90 6.34 20.07 1.72
CA GLY A 90 6.29 18.61 1.88
C GLY A 90 4.86 18.05 1.84
N ASP A 91 3.90 18.75 2.48
CA ASP A 91 2.49 18.37 2.42
C ASP A 91 1.95 18.39 0.98
N ARG A 92 2.36 19.37 0.15
CA ARG A 92 2.00 19.39 -1.28
C ARG A 92 2.55 18.20 -2.02
N ALA A 93 3.83 17.86 -1.80
CA ALA A 93 4.45 16.70 -2.42
C ALA A 93 3.70 15.40 -2.07
N LEU A 94 3.39 15.20 -0.78
CA LEU A 94 2.61 14.06 -0.30
C LEU A 94 1.20 14.01 -0.90
N LYS A 95 0.52 15.17 -1.01
CA LYS A 95 -0.79 15.27 -1.65
C LYS A 95 -0.73 14.90 -3.15
N CYS A 96 0.32 15.30 -3.85
CA CYS A 96 0.52 14.95 -5.25
C CYS A 96 0.65 13.44 -5.42
N LEU A 97 1.49 12.80 -4.62
CA LEU A 97 1.63 11.34 -4.64
C LEU A 97 0.32 10.64 -4.27
N GLY A 98 -0.34 11.07 -3.17
CA GLY A 98 -1.62 10.53 -2.76
C GLY A 98 -2.67 10.53 -3.88
N LYS A 99 -2.79 11.63 -4.63
CA LYS A 99 -3.70 11.73 -5.78
C LYS A 99 -3.34 10.77 -6.93
N LEU A 100 -2.04 10.54 -7.18
CA LEU A 100 -1.60 9.57 -8.18
C LEU A 100 -1.95 8.15 -7.78
N LEU A 101 -1.77 7.82 -6.50
CA LEU A 101 -2.09 6.49 -5.96
C LEU A 101 -3.61 6.24 -5.91
N GLN A 102 -4.41 7.25 -5.52
CA GLN A 102 -5.87 7.14 -5.54
C GLN A 102 -6.44 6.82 -6.94
N LYS A 103 -5.84 7.38 -7.99
CA LYS A 103 -6.27 7.12 -9.38
C LYS A 103 -5.99 5.68 -9.85
N ARG A 104 -5.28 4.89 -9.06
CA ARG A 104 -4.95 3.49 -9.32
C ARG A 104 -5.75 2.51 -8.44
N ALA A 105 -6.80 3.01 -7.77
CA ALA A 105 -7.63 2.21 -6.87
C ALA A 105 -8.37 1.04 -7.57
N ASP A 106 -8.55 1.11 -8.90
CA ASP A 106 -9.08 0.04 -9.75
C ASP A 106 -8.04 -1.06 -10.06
N GLN A 107 -6.76 -0.78 -9.84
CA GLN A 107 -5.64 -1.70 -10.11
C GLN A 107 -5.18 -2.46 -8.85
N GLY A 108 -5.69 -2.08 -7.68
CA GLY A 108 -5.29 -2.68 -6.41
C GLY A 108 -5.52 -1.78 -5.21
N ILE A 109 -4.75 -2.00 -4.17
CA ILE A 109 -4.85 -1.28 -2.90
C ILE A 109 -3.65 -0.36 -2.76
N SER A 110 -3.86 0.86 -2.26
CA SER A 110 -2.80 1.77 -1.88
C SER A 110 -3.08 2.36 -0.51
N CYS A 111 -2.05 2.50 0.33
CA CYS A 111 -2.18 3.12 1.65
C CYS A 111 -0.93 3.94 2.02
N ARG A 112 -1.07 4.83 3.01
CA ARG A 112 0.04 5.56 3.61
C ARG A 112 0.41 4.94 4.95
N LEU A 113 1.66 4.47 5.06
CA LEU A 113 2.15 3.84 6.28
C LEU A 113 2.55 4.88 7.34
N GLY A 114 2.95 6.07 6.92
CA GLY A 114 3.33 7.20 7.76
C GLY A 114 4.49 7.99 7.16
N GLY A 115 4.65 9.26 7.55
CA GLY A 115 5.73 10.10 7.01
C GLY A 115 5.72 10.14 5.48
N ASP A 116 6.77 9.61 4.88
CA ASP A 116 7.05 9.49 3.46
C ASP A 116 6.82 8.08 2.88
N GLU A 117 6.37 7.13 3.71
CA GLU A 117 6.20 5.71 3.35
C GLU A 117 4.78 5.38 2.90
N PHE A 118 4.67 4.62 1.81
CA PHE A 118 3.43 4.14 1.23
C PHE A 118 3.54 2.65 0.91
N LEU A 119 2.41 1.97 0.88
CA LEU A 119 2.29 0.59 0.44
C LEU A 119 1.27 0.51 -0.68
N MET A 120 1.55 -0.30 -1.69
CA MET A 120 0.62 -0.63 -2.76
C MET A 120 0.59 -2.14 -2.94
N PHE A 121 -0.57 -2.66 -3.33
CA PHE A 121 -0.69 -4.00 -3.89
C PHE A 121 -1.34 -3.88 -5.26
N LEU A 122 -0.67 -4.38 -6.29
CA LEU A 122 -1.14 -4.38 -7.67
C LEU A 122 -1.55 -5.81 -8.05
N SER A 123 -2.76 -5.98 -8.61
CA SER A 123 -3.27 -7.28 -9.09
C SER A 123 -2.67 -7.64 -10.44
N ASP A 124 -1.34 -7.66 -10.51
CA ASP A 124 -0.56 -7.97 -11.70
C ASP A 124 0.67 -8.77 -11.27
N THR A 125 1.03 -9.78 -12.04
CA THR A 125 2.18 -10.67 -11.77
C THR A 125 3.22 -10.64 -12.89
N ASP A 126 2.94 -9.93 -13.99
CA ASP A 126 3.89 -9.79 -15.09
C ASP A 126 4.91 -8.69 -14.80
N PRO A 127 6.22 -9.03 -14.66
CA PRO A 127 7.25 -8.05 -14.34
C PRO A 127 7.39 -6.93 -15.38
N ASP A 128 7.13 -7.20 -16.66
CA ASP A 128 7.22 -6.19 -17.72
C ASP A 128 6.07 -5.19 -17.62
N SER A 129 4.84 -5.68 -17.40
CA SER A 129 3.66 -4.87 -17.15
C SER A 129 3.81 -4.02 -15.88
N LEU A 130 4.28 -4.63 -14.79
CA LEU A 130 4.55 -3.94 -13.52
C LEU A 130 5.61 -2.86 -13.68
N SER A 131 6.67 -3.12 -14.44
CA SER A 131 7.72 -2.13 -14.73
C SER A 131 7.14 -0.92 -15.47
N LEU A 132 6.31 -1.13 -16.48
CA LEU A 132 5.63 -0.04 -17.20
C LEU A 132 4.70 0.76 -16.28
N GLN A 133 3.99 0.10 -15.38
CA GLN A 133 3.12 0.77 -14.40
C GLN A 133 3.92 1.62 -13.40
N MET A 134 5.08 1.12 -12.95
CA MET A 134 5.96 1.86 -12.05
C MET A 134 6.62 3.04 -12.76
N ASP A 135 7.13 2.85 -13.99
CA ASP A 135 7.68 3.92 -14.81
C ASP A 135 6.67 5.04 -15.04
N ASP A 136 5.41 4.70 -15.36
CA ASP A 136 4.33 5.67 -15.52
C ASP A 136 4.06 6.46 -14.22
N LEU A 137 4.07 5.78 -13.06
CA LEU A 137 3.92 6.44 -11.75
C LEU A 137 5.07 7.42 -11.48
N PHE A 138 6.30 6.97 -11.66
CA PHE A 138 7.50 7.74 -11.42
C PHE A 138 7.56 8.95 -12.36
N GLN A 139 7.28 8.75 -13.65
CA GLN A 139 7.25 9.82 -14.64
C GLN A 139 6.18 10.88 -14.34
N LYS A 140 4.95 10.46 -13.97
CA LYS A 140 3.88 11.38 -13.59
C LYS A 140 4.24 12.18 -12.35
N PHE A 141 4.83 11.52 -11.34
CA PHE A 141 5.28 12.20 -10.13
C PHE A 141 6.40 13.19 -10.44
N HIS A 142 7.41 12.78 -11.23
CA HIS A 142 8.50 13.63 -11.67
C HIS A 142 8.02 14.88 -12.42
N ASN A 143 7.09 14.74 -13.36
CA ASN A 143 6.53 15.87 -14.10
C ASN A 143 5.87 16.88 -13.15
N ILE A 144 5.04 16.41 -12.21
CA ILE A 144 4.38 17.29 -11.24
C ILE A 144 5.40 18.01 -10.35
N THR A 145 6.43 17.32 -9.90
CA THR A 145 7.43 17.89 -8.98
C THR A 145 8.42 18.81 -9.68
N THR A 146 8.68 18.60 -10.97
CA THR A 146 9.54 19.47 -11.78
C THR A 146 8.86 20.81 -12.08
N ASP A 147 7.54 20.82 -12.26
CA ASP A 147 6.77 22.03 -12.52
C ASP A 147 6.66 22.96 -11.28
N ASP A 148 6.87 22.42 -10.05
CA ASP A 148 6.91 23.19 -8.81
C ASP A 148 8.36 23.30 -8.30
N PRO A 149 8.99 24.51 -8.35
CA PRO A 149 10.39 24.70 -7.95
C PRO A 149 10.69 24.26 -6.50
N GLU A 150 9.70 24.28 -5.59
CA GLU A 150 9.87 23.85 -4.22
C GLU A 150 9.84 22.31 -4.07
N LEU A 151 9.27 21.60 -5.05
CA LEU A 151 9.13 20.14 -5.04
C LEU A 151 10.18 19.40 -5.87
N ARG A 152 11.02 20.10 -6.64
CA ARG A 152 11.99 19.53 -7.60
C ARG A 152 12.96 18.50 -7.01
N PHE A 153 13.12 18.45 -5.70
CA PHE A 153 13.95 17.46 -5.03
C PHE A 153 13.20 16.15 -4.68
N ALA A 154 11.86 16.17 -4.77
CA ALA A 154 11.06 14.98 -4.49
C ALA A 154 11.24 13.96 -5.61
N THR A 155 11.68 12.77 -5.24
CA THR A 155 11.72 11.59 -6.10
C THR A 155 11.07 10.42 -5.38
N LEU A 156 10.94 9.28 -6.05
CA LEU A 156 10.36 8.07 -5.48
C LEU A 156 11.39 6.95 -5.49
N SER A 157 11.37 6.13 -4.45
CA SER A 157 12.09 4.87 -4.40
C SER A 157 11.11 3.76 -4.08
N ALA A 158 11.19 2.61 -4.76
CA ALA A 158 10.29 1.51 -4.49
C ALA A 158 10.96 0.15 -4.50
N GLY A 159 10.53 -0.72 -3.59
CA GLY A 159 10.86 -2.14 -3.57
C GLY A 159 9.61 -2.95 -3.92
N LEU A 160 9.75 -3.90 -4.83
CA LEU A 160 8.68 -4.74 -5.35
C LEU A 160 8.89 -6.19 -4.95
N CYS A 161 7.81 -6.87 -4.55
CA CYS A 161 7.79 -8.31 -4.31
C CYS A 161 6.60 -8.94 -5.01
N LEU A 162 6.85 -9.88 -5.95
CA LEU A 162 5.80 -10.72 -6.52
C LEU A 162 5.29 -11.67 -5.44
N CYS A 163 3.99 -11.75 -5.30
CA CYS A 163 3.29 -12.52 -4.28
C CYS A 163 2.25 -13.42 -4.93
N SER A 164 2.12 -14.63 -4.40
CA SER A 164 1.02 -15.56 -4.69
C SER A 164 0.04 -15.61 -3.52
N THR A 165 -1.12 -16.19 -3.72
CA THR A 165 -2.13 -16.44 -2.67
C THR A 165 -1.64 -17.36 -1.55
N ASP A 166 -0.55 -18.10 -1.77
CA ASP A 166 0.08 -18.97 -0.75
C ASP A 166 1.09 -18.21 0.13
N ASP A 167 1.50 -16.99 -0.27
CA ASP A 167 2.48 -16.19 0.48
C ASP A 167 1.81 -15.43 1.64
N SER A 168 2.51 -15.28 2.77
CA SER A 168 2.03 -14.42 3.85
C SER A 168 2.31 -12.93 3.54
N PHE A 169 1.42 -12.05 4.03
CA PHE A 169 1.61 -10.61 3.92
C PHE A 169 2.94 -10.16 4.54
N GLU A 170 3.28 -10.69 5.72
CA GLU A 170 4.49 -10.33 6.47
C GLU A 170 5.77 -10.69 5.71
N ASP A 171 5.77 -11.84 5.04
CA ASP A 171 6.93 -12.28 4.25
C ASP A 171 7.10 -11.41 3.00
N CYS A 172 6.02 -11.15 2.26
CA CYS A 172 6.02 -10.25 1.10
C CYS A 172 6.41 -8.82 1.50
N TYR A 173 5.88 -8.32 2.62
CA TYR A 173 6.23 -7.01 3.18
C TYR A 173 7.73 -6.91 3.49
N SER A 174 8.29 -7.91 4.19
CA SER A 174 9.72 -7.97 4.49
C SER A 174 10.60 -8.02 3.23
N LYS A 175 10.16 -8.74 2.19
CA LYS A 175 10.87 -8.83 0.91
C LYS A 175 10.82 -7.49 0.15
N ALA A 176 9.65 -6.84 0.08
CA ALA A 176 9.51 -5.53 -0.55
C ALA A 176 10.33 -4.45 0.16
N ASP A 177 10.36 -4.45 1.51
CA ASP A 177 11.18 -3.55 2.31
C ASP A 177 12.69 -3.74 2.04
N LYS A 178 13.16 -4.98 1.96
CA LYS A 178 14.55 -5.28 1.59
C LYS A 178 14.91 -4.76 0.18
N ALA A 179 13.98 -4.88 -0.77
CA ALA A 179 14.17 -4.34 -2.11
C ALA A 179 14.22 -2.80 -2.09
N LEU A 180 13.35 -2.13 -1.32
CA LEU A 180 13.41 -0.69 -1.12
C LEU A 180 14.73 -0.26 -0.47
N TYR A 181 15.18 -0.98 0.56
CA TYR A 181 16.48 -0.70 1.20
C TYR A 181 17.63 -0.79 0.18
N TYR A 182 17.61 -1.80 -0.69
CA TYR A 182 18.58 -1.91 -1.78
C TYR A 182 18.56 -0.68 -2.70
N VAL A 183 17.37 -0.22 -3.12
CA VAL A 183 17.19 1.00 -3.92
C VAL A 183 17.78 2.22 -3.22
N LYS A 184 17.50 2.40 -1.93
CA LYS A 184 18.02 3.53 -1.13
C LYS A 184 19.54 3.55 -1.04
N GLN A 185 20.20 2.39 -1.03
CA GLN A 185 21.67 2.27 -1.03
C GLN A 185 22.30 2.49 -2.43
N ASN A 186 21.52 2.32 -3.50
CA ASN A 186 22.00 2.34 -4.88
C ASN A 186 21.53 3.57 -5.69
N GLY A 187 21.35 4.73 -5.04
CA GLY A 187 21.16 6.00 -5.70
C GLY A 187 19.74 6.55 -5.63
N LYS A 188 18.76 5.81 -5.09
CA LYS A 188 17.35 6.25 -4.98
C LYS A 188 16.71 6.49 -6.36
N ASN A 189 15.51 7.10 -6.39
CA ASN A 189 14.80 7.47 -7.61
C ASN A 189 14.68 6.35 -8.65
N GLN A 190 14.37 5.13 -8.17
CA GLN A 190 14.21 3.93 -8.98
C GLN A 190 13.40 2.90 -8.21
N PHE A 191 13.02 1.82 -8.88
CA PHE A 191 12.39 0.67 -8.23
C PHE A 191 13.19 -0.61 -8.50
N PHE A 192 12.99 -1.62 -7.67
CA PHE A 192 13.69 -2.90 -7.80
C PHE A 192 12.82 -4.06 -7.32
N PHE A 193 12.87 -5.20 -8.03
CA PHE A 193 12.17 -6.41 -7.64
C PHE A 193 13.03 -7.25 -6.69
N TYR A 194 12.46 -7.69 -5.57
CA TYR A 194 13.14 -8.56 -4.61
C TYR A 194 13.66 -9.84 -5.27
N GLN A 195 12.89 -10.44 -6.18
CA GLN A 195 13.27 -11.65 -6.90
C GLN A 195 14.56 -11.52 -7.72
N GLN A 196 14.95 -10.31 -8.06
CA GLN A 196 16.22 -10.03 -8.74
C GLN A 196 17.39 -10.03 -7.75
N ILE A 197 17.18 -9.57 -6.50
CA ILE A 197 18.20 -9.61 -5.43
C ILE A 197 18.55 -11.07 -5.10
N ASP A 198 17.54 -11.91 -4.94
CA ASP A 198 17.70 -13.31 -4.55
C ASP A 198 18.48 -14.11 -5.60
N ARG A 199 18.16 -13.92 -6.88
CA ARG A 199 18.89 -14.54 -8.01
C ARG A 199 20.37 -14.12 -8.05
N SER A 200 20.65 -12.87 -7.76
CA SER A 200 22.01 -12.33 -7.79
C SER A 200 22.84 -12.78 -6.57
N THR A 201 22.20 -12.90 -5.41
CA THR A 201 22.84 -13.43 -4.20
C THR A 201 23.18 -14.91 -4.35
N LEU A 202 22.30 -15.72 -4.97
CA LEU A 202 22.57 -17.12 -5.30
C LEU A 202 23.70 -17.27 -6.33
N ALA A 203 23.79 -16.38 -7.32
CA ALA A 203 24.88 -16.34 -8.29
C ALA A 203 26.22 -15.91 -7.65
N ALA A 204 26.18 -15.01 -6.65
CA ALA A 204 27.36 -14.49 -5.95
C ALA A 204 27.84 -15.40 -4.82
N SER A 205 26.98 -16.23 -4.23
CA SER A 205 27.37 -17.20 -3.18
C SER A 205 28.26 -18.32 -3.71
N GLY A 206 28.42 -18.47 -5.03
CA GLY A 206 29.45 -19.29 -5.67
C GLY A 206 30.83 -18.63 -5.76
N SER A 207 30.98 -17.33 -5.53
CA SER A 207 32.26 -16.63 -5.44
C SER A 207 32.07 -15.38 -4.56
N GLY A 208 32.58 -15.42 -3.35
CA GLY A 208 32.47 -14.38 -2.32
C GLY A 208 32.94 -12.99 -2.76
N LYS A 209 32.17 -12.30 -3.63
CA LYS A 209 32.35 -10.90 -4.03
C LYS A 209 31.05 -10.14 -4.04
N ASP A 210 31.06 -9.10 -3.25
CA ASP A 210 30.18 -7.98 -3.00
C ASP A 210 28.96 -7.73 -3.91
N LEU A 211 27.84 -7.34 -3.27
CA LEU A 211 26.62 -6.74 -3.85
C LEU A 211 26.89 -5.62 -4.91
N LYS A 212 28.08 -5.02 -4.86
CA LYS A 212 28.52 -4.03 -5.84
C LYS A 212 28.74 -4.61 -7.24
N LEU A 213 29.15 -5.88 -7.35
CA LEU A 213 29.29 -6.58 -8.64
C LEU A 213 27.94 -6.90 -9.27
N VAL A 214 26.90 -7.05 -8.44
CA VAL A 214 25.54 -7.32 -8.86
C VAL A 214 24.91 -6.07 -9.50
N ALA A 215 25.13 -4.89 -8.92
CA ALA A 215 24.71 -3.62 -9.50
C ALA A 215 25.39 -3.36 -10.86
N GLU A 216 26.67 -3.67 -10.99
CA GLU A 216 27.42 -3.54 -12.24
C GLU A 216 26.96 -4.53 -13.33
N SER A 217 26.54 -5.74 -12.94
CA SER A 217 26.00 -6.75 -13.84
C SER A 217 24.60 -6.39 -14.37
N LEU A 218 23.76 -5.82 -13.52
CA LEU A 218 22.42 -5.33 -13.88
C LEU A 218 22.47 -4.06 -14.73
N GLN A 219 23.46 -3.20 -14.51
CA GLN A 219 23.76 -2.06 -15.38
C GLN A 219 24.18 -2.49 -16.79
N LYS A 220 24.93 -3.59 -16.91
CA LYS A 220 25.35 -4.16 -18.20
C LYS A 220 24.25 -4.90 -18.96
N SER A 221 23.21 -5.38 -18.26
CA SER A 221 22.06 -6.07 -18.89
C SER A 221 21.01 -5.14 -19.49
N GLY A 222 21.21 -3.82 -19.42
CA GLY A 222 20.30 -2.84 -20.05
C GLY A 222 19.01 -2.57 -19.28
N ILE A 223 18.80 -3.19 -18.12
CA ILE A 223 17.60 -3.04 -17.30
C ILE A 223 17.59 -1.69 -16.56
N LEU A 224 18.77 -1.05 -16.40
CA LEU A 224 18.92 0.27 -15.75
C LEU A 224 19.11 1.43 -16.76
N SER A 225 18.87 1.23 -18.05
CA SER A 225 19.28 2.21 -19.09
C SER A 225 18.22 3.21 -19.53
N LEU A 226 17.09 3.36 -18.85
CA LEU A 226 16.01 4.26 -19.29
C LEU A 226 15.78 5.50 -18.43
N ILE A 227 16.64 5.79 -17.44
CA ILE A 227 16.51 7.03 -16.65
C ILE A 227 17.83 7.82 -16.73
N HIS A 228 18.17 8.28 -17.94
CA HIS A 228 19.07 9.39 -18.18
C HIS A 228 18.56 10.19 -19.39
N ILE A 229 17.63 11.08 -19.14
CA ILE A 229 17.49 12.40 -19.80
C ILE A 229 16.94 13.37 -18.75
#